data_50af199a01f8a9efca3eea7df94108c6
#
_entry.id   50af199a01f8a9efca3eea7df94108c6
#
_cell.length_a   1.000
_cell.length_b   1.000
_cell.length_c   1.000
_cell.angle_alpha   90.00
_cell.angle_beta   90.00
_cell.angle_gamma   90.00
#
_symmetry.space_group_name_H-M   'P 1'
#
loop_
_entity.id
_entity.type
_entity.pdbx_description
1 polymer ?
#
loop_
_entity_poly.entity_id
_entity_poly.type
_entity_poly.pdbx_seq_one_letter_code
_entity_poly.pdbx_strand_id
1 'polypeptide(L)'
;MSEVFSGPLPKSLDEIDAAFMTRVLRHSKVISASNEVVAQEEEGVGMTAGYFSAIKKVKCRYKEATDAPTSFVVKTWPPFEILPKENIRAMFIKEIAGYQLAAGQFFPHPRAYLAAADLSTDCFALVMQDADTFAQHKVHEHELSFDEMMQMVPGLVDIAVVWEGCDSGDKAKPLAEMGVDFWASDANIAIYKYVMPGGAKIFDKFTTLEGSSVVGSPTWDRYLGGTGICEMFTRKIDAFFKQARPEHGATCTLAHGDLRGDNIFFCNRSASYPDGWLCIDFQLLFRGPVPSNLAYLMSSGSVLPEVYTGANRDKILRAFYDRFKSKTKIYKDYSYKHFEREYTMMTTVLFVYYVGMGAAYWQGGAFRNELATRVELGGKGATEADLTPEELRQRMWWRKALANFRENFKAFDQYRYLQSLPDNLAGLGEWVDLPDHLK
;
A
#
# COMPACT_ATOMS: atom_id res chain seq x y z
N MET A 1 17.63 14.07 19.96
CA MET A 1 18.14 14.01 18.58
C MET A 1 18.96 12.74 18.49
N SER A 2 18.58 11.78 17.63
CA SER A 2 19.42 10.62 17.36
C SER A 2 20.70 11.09 16.70
N GLU A 3 21.85 10.51 17.10
CA GLU A 3 23.13 10.77 16.40
C GLU A 3 22.93 10.52 14.89
N VAL A 4 23.44 11.42 14.06
CA VAL A 4 23.37 11.22 12.61
C VAL A 4 24.32 10.07 12.26
N PHE A 5 23.85 9.13 11.44
CA PHE A 5 24.66 8.03 10.95
C PHE A 5 25.90 8.57 10.23
N SER A 6 27.09 8.19 10.71
CA SER A 6 28.36 8.66 10.14
C SER A 6 28.90 7.64 9.13
N GLY A 7 29.10 8.09 7.92
CA GLY A 7 29.66 7.30 6.82
C GLY A 7 28.76 7.25 5.58
N PRO A 8 29.30 6.79 4.45
CA PRO A 8 28.55 6.74 3.22
C PRO A 8 27.40 5.71 3.30
N LEU A 9 26.26 6.06 2.72
CA LEU A 9 25.18 5.12 2.46
C LEU A 9 25.49 4.28 1.21
N PRO A 10 25.02 3.03 1.16
CA PRO A 10 25.26 2.15 0.01
C PRO A 10 24.46 2.63 -1.20
N LYS A 11 25.06 2.54 -2.38
CA LYS A 11 24.43 2.84 -3.67
C LYS A 11 23.68 1.64 -4.24
N SER A 12 24.06 0.43 -3.82
CA SER A 12 23.44 -0.80 -4.28
C SER A 12 23.52 -1.87 -3.19
N LEU A 13 22.85 -2.99 -3.41
CA LEU A 13 22.92 -4.15 -2.50
C LEU A 13 24.34 -4.75 -2.41
N ASP A 14 25.16 -4.60 -3.44
CA ASP A 14 26.52 -5.15 -3.46
C ASP A 14 27.46 -4.42 -2.47
N GLU A 15 27.13 -3.19 -2.10
CA GLU A 15 27.87 -2.43 -1.09
C GLU A 15 27.46 -2.73 0.36
N ILE A 16 26.48 -3.64 0.54
CA ILE A 16 26.06 -4.10 1.86
C ILE A 16 27.01 -5.24 2.29
N ASP A 17 28.07 -4.87 2.92
CA ASP A 17 29.12 -5.78 3.41
C ASP A 17 29.15 -5.83 4.94
N ALA A 18 30.01 -6.69 5.49
CA ALA A 18 30.21 -6.86 6.94
C ALA A 18 30.65 -5.54 7.62
N ALA A 19 31.40 -4.70 6.92
CA ALA A 19 31.83 -3.41 7.45
C ALA A 19 30.67 -2.43 7.53
N PHE A 20 29.82 -2.36 6.50
CA PHE A 20 28.59 -1.58 6.55
C PHE A 20 27.68 -2.03 7.69
N MET A 21 27.37 -3.33 7.78
CA MET A 21 26.54 -3.87 8.86
C MET A 21 27.13 -3.61 10.24
N THR A 22 28.46 -3.69 10.40
CA THR A 22 29.12 -3.33 11.66
C THR A 22 28.86 -1.87 12.04
N ARG A 23 29.01 -0.94 11.10
CA ARG A 23 28.73 0.49 11.35
C ARG A 23 27.27 0.72 11.76
N VAL A 24 26.31 0.10 11.06
CA VAL A 24 24.87 0.22 11.36
C VAL A 24 24.55 -0.32 12.75
N LEU A 25 25.04 -1.50 13.09
CA LEU A 25 24.72 -2.16 14.36
C LEU A 25 25.40 -1.50 15.57
N ARG A 26 26.59 -0.90 15.38
CA ARG A 26 27.23 -0.05 16.40
C ARG A 26 26.48 1.26 16.60
N HIS A 27 26.10 1.94 15.49
CA HIS A 27 25.32 3.17 15.51
C HIS A 27 24.00 2.99 16.25
N SER A 28 23.28 1.90 15.96
CA SER A 28 22.01 1.57 16.62
C SER A 28 22.18 0.95 18.02
N LYS A 29 23.43 0.84 18.52
CA LYS A 29 23.78 0.28 19.84
C LYS A 29 23.30 -1.17 20.04
N VAL A 30 23.22 -1.93 18.94
CA VAL A 30 22.85 -3.35 18.97
C VAL A 30 24.03 -4.21 19.34
N ILE A 31 25.23 -3.82 18.90
CA ILE A 31 26.49 -4.43 19.30
C ILE A 31 27.38 -3.39 19.98
N SER A 32 28.31 -3.86 20.81
CA SER A 32 29.31 -3.00 21.47
C SER A 32 30.27 -2.36 20.47
N ALA A 33 30.95 -1.30 20.86
CA ALA A 33 31.96 -0.65 20.03
C ALA A 33 33.16 -1.59 19.68
N SER A 34 33.44 -2.63 20.51
CA SER A 34 34.47 -3.59 20.26
C SER A 34 34.04 -4.75 19.36
N ASN A 35 32.74 -5.06 19.32
CA ASN A 35 32.21 -6.17 18.52
C ASN A 35 31.99 -5.76 17.05
N GLU A 36 32.15 -6.69 16.14
CA GLU A 36 32.00 -6.50 14.70
C GLU A 36 31.37 -7.69 14.00
N VAL A 37 30.79 -7.47 12.83
CA VAL A 37 30.35 -8.52 11.93
C VAL A 37 31.57 -9.05 11.19
N VAL A 38 31.88 -10.34 11.36
CA VAL A 38 33.05 -10.98 10.75
C VAL A 38 32.73 -11.83 9.53
N ALA A 39 31.46 -12.17 9.34
CA ALA A 39 30.97 -12.83 8.14
C ALA A 39 29.52 -12.49 7.90
N GLN A 40 29.17 -12.52 6.66
CA GLN A 40 27.82 -12.25 6.16
C GLN A 40 27.45 -13.32 5.15
N GLU A 41 26.26 -13.87 5.30
CA GLU A 41 25.64 -14.76 4.34
C GLU A 41 24.42 -14.04 3.75
N GLU A 42 24.26 -14.09 2.43
CA GLU A 42 23.15 -13.52 1.74
C GLU A 42 22.09 -14.59 1.48
N GLU A 43 20.89 -14.37 1.94
CA GLU A 43 19.72 -15.10 1.45
C GLU A 43 19.00 -14.22 0.42
N GLY A 44 18.87 -14.72 -0.80
CA GLY A 44 18.05 -14.06 -1.80
C GLY A 44 16.62 -13.94 -1.28
N VAL A 45 16.15 -12.73 -1.08
CA VAL A 45 14.71 -12.49 -1.04
C VAL A 45 14.25 -12.75 -2.48
N GLY A 46 13.40 -13.76 -2.69
CA GLY A 46 12.94 -14.10 -4.02
C GLY A 46 12.47 -12.86 -4.79
N MET A 47 12.35 -12.92 -6.11
CA MET A 47 12.03 -11.79 -7.01
C MET A 47 10.72 -11.02 -6.68
N THR A 48 9.99 -11.40 -5.64
CA THR A 48 8.85 -10.68 -5.05
C THR A 48 9.23 -9.45 -4.25
N ALA A 49 10.52 -9.22 -4.07
CA ALA A 49 11.04 -8.15 -3.25
C ALA A 49 10.97 -6.80 -3.95
N GLY A 50 9.90 -6.07 -3.66
CA GLY A 50 9.79 -4.63 -3.86
C GLY A 50 9.83 -4.14 -5.30
N TYR A 51 8.69 -3.73 -5.84
CA TYR A 51 8.62 -3.12 -7.18
C TYR A 51 9.47 -1.85 -7.31
N PHE A 52 9.71 -1.15 -6.20
CA PHE A 52 10.35 0.16 -6.19
C PHE A 52 11.68 0.21 -5.42
N SER A 53 12.22 -0.93 -5.01
CA SER A 53 13.46 -1.00 -4.22
C SER A 53 14.20 -2.30 -4.44
N ALA A 54 15.50 -2.29 -4.19
CA ALA A 54 16.30 -3.49 -4.09
C ALA A 54 16.32 -3.97 -2.64
N ILE A 55 16.04 -5.26 -2.41
CA ILE A 55 15.93 -5.84 -1.06
C ILE A 55 16.77 -7.12 -0.97
N LYS A 56 17.47 -7.32 0.14
CA LYS A 56 18.10 -8.59 0.47
C LYS A 56 17.98 -8.93 1.96
N LYS A 57 17.98 -10.21 2.28
CA LYS A 57 18.21 -10.71 3.64
C LYS A 57 19.70 -10.93 3.87
N VAL A 58 20.15 -10.54 5.06
CA VAL A 58 21.55 -10.62 5.46
C VAL A 58 21.63 -11.35 6.79
N LYS A 59 22.34 -12.48 6.82
CA LYS A 59 22.69 -13.16 8.07
C LYS A 59 24.08 -12.76 8.51
N CYS A 60 24.20 -12.23 9.73
CA CYS A 60 25.44 -11.74 10.30
C CYS A 60 25.98 -12.71 11.35
N ARG A 61 27.29 -12.95 11.32
CA ARG A 61 28.04 -13.61 12.37
C ARG A 61 28.98 -12.61 13.05
N TYR A 62 28.93 -12.56 14.35
CA TYR A 62 29.68 -11.61 15.17
C TYR A 62 31.01 -12.19 15.64
N LYS A 63 31.99 -11.32 15.88
CA LYS A 63 33.29 -11.67 16.44
C LYS A 63 33.16 -12.11 17.89
N GLU A 64 32.39 -11.37 18.68
CA GLU A 64 32.15 -11.65 20.09
C GLU A 64 30.74 -12.19 20.28
N ALA A 65 30.52 -13.04 21.27
CA ALA A 65 29.19 -13.53 21.63
C ALA A 65 28.28 -12.36 22.02
N THR A 66 27.04 -12.36 21.50
CA THR A 66 26.07 -11.29 21.73
C THR A 66 24.66 -11.83 21.56
N ASP A 67 23.70 -11.21 22.24
CA ASP A 67 22.26 -11.46 22.05
C ASP A 67 21.67 -10.65 20.87
N ALA A 68 22.51 -9.97 20.10
CA ALA A 68 22.08 -9.22 18.93
C ALA A 68 21.41 -10.13 17.87
N PRO A 69 20.38 -9.65 17.16
CA PRO A 69 19.80 -10.40 16.05
C PRO A 69 20.84 -10.77 15.01
N THR A 70 20.69 -11.92 14.41
CA THR A 70 21.59 -12.41 13.36
C THR A 70 21.03 -12.26 11.96
N SER A 71 19.73 -12.01 11.81
CA SER A 71 19.05 -11.86 10.51
C SER A 71 18.45 -10.47 10.36
N PHE A 72 18.68 -9.85 9.20
CA PHE A 72 18.27 -8.50 8.86
C PHE A 72 17.70 -8.45 7.45
N VAL A 73 16.76 -7.52 7.21
CA VAL A 73 16.34 -7.13 5.89
C VAL A 73 16.94 -5.77 5.57
N VAL A 74 17.61 -5.69 4.41
CA VAL A 74 18.18 -4.44 3.91
C VAL A 74 17.52 -4.04 2.62
N LYS A 75 17.08 -2.76 2.56
CA LYS A 75 16.42 -2.16 1.42
C LYS A 75 17.25 -0.96 0.95
N THR A 76 17.49 -0.89 -0.37
CA THR A 76 18.27 0.18 -1.00
C THR A 76 17.56 0.73 -2.24
N TRP A 77 18.16 1.73 -2.87
CA TRP A 77 17.70 2.27 -4.16
C TRP A 77 17.58 1.17 -5.23
N PRO A 78 16.54 1.18 -6.07
CA PRO A 78 16.39 0.16 -7.11
C PRO A 78 17.46 0.30 -8.19
N PRO A 79 17.92 -0.82 -8.78
CA PRO A 79 18.93 -0.80 -9.84
C PRO A 79 18.41 -0.34 -11.20
N PHE A 80 17.12 -0.06 -11.31
CA PHE A 80 16.45 0.33 -12.54
C PHE A 80 15.42 1.43 -12.28
N GLU A 81 15.18 2.26 -13.29
CA GLU A 81 14.20 3.34 -13.24
C GLU A 81 12.83 2.83 -13.69
N ILE A 82 11.93 2.56 -12.73
CA ILE A 82 10.54 2.19 -13.01
C ILE A 82 9.66 3.44 -13.06
N LEU A 83 10.01 4.44 -12.26
CA LEU A 83 9.34 5.73 -12.13
C LEU A 83 10.35 6.86 -12.23
N PRO A 84 9.92 8.09 -12.53
CA PRO A 84 10.78 9.27 -12.40
C PRO A 84 11.45 9.32 -11.02
N LYS A 85 12.73 9.69 -10.98
CA LYS A 85 13.55 9.73 -9.75
C LYS A 85 12.90 10.51 -8.61
N GLU A 86 12.24 11.61 -8.93
CA GLU A 86 11.54 12.45 -7.95
C GLU A 86 10.45 11.69 -7.22
N ASN A 87 9.72 10.83 -7.93
CA ASN A 87 8.68 10.00 -7.33
C ASN A 87 9.28 8.95 -6.40
N ILE A 88 10.36 8.30 -6.83
CA ILE A 88 11.09 7.31 -6.00
C ILE A 88 11.67 7.99 -4.74
N ARG A 89 12.27 9.19 -4.89
CA ARG A 89 12.75 9.97 -3.74
C ARG A 89 11.64 10.28 -2.74
N ALA A 90 10.50 10.75 -3.23
CA ALA A 90 9.35 11.06 -2.38
C ALA A 90 8.86 9.82 -1.61
N MET A 91 8.84 8.65 -2.24
CA MET A 91 8.48 7.38 -1.62
C MET A 91 9.46 7.01 -0.49
N PHE A 92 10.77 7.09 -0.74
CA PHE A 92 11.78 6.76 0.26
C PHE A 92 11.83 7.73 1.43
N ILE A 93 11.61 9.03 1.19
CA ILE A 93 11.50 10.02 2.27
C ILE A 93 10.35 9.64 3.22
N LYS A 94 9.19 9.30 2.70
CA LYS A 94 8.03 8.85 3.49
C LYS A 94 8.35 7.58 4.28
N GLU A 95 8.98 6.61 3.63
CA GLU A 95 9.34 5.35 4.29
C GLU A 95 10.31 5.56 5.45
N ILE A 96 11.41 6.29 5.22
CA ILE A 96 12.38 6.63 6.28
C ILE A 96 11.69 7.33 7.44
N ALA A 97 10.91 8.36 7.13
CA ALA A 97 10.24 9.14 8.14
C ALA A 97 9.24 8.30 8.94
N GLY A 98 8.54 7.36 8.30
CA GLY A 98 7.67 6.40 8.98
C GLY A 98 8.43 5.59 10.04
N TYR A 99 9.59 5.01 9.68
CA TYR A 99 10.41 4.23 10.63
C TYR A 99 11.09 5.09 11.71
N GLN A 100 11.13 6.40 11.57
CA GLN A 100 11.67 7.32 12.59
C GLN A 100 10.63 7.83 13.59
N LEU A 101 9.34 7.58 13.34
CA LEU A 101 8.28 7.95 14.27
C LEU A 101 8.34 7.10 15.55
N ALA A 102 7.96 7.70 16.66
CA ALA A 102 8.00 7.03 17.94
C ALA A 102 7.04 5.85 18.01
N ALA A 103 7.45 4.79 18.70
CA ALA A 103 6.59 3.64 18.98
C ALA A 103 5.27 4.09 19.65
N GLY A 104 4.14 3.54 19.20
CA GLY A 104 2.79 3.93 19.65
C GLY A 104 2.22 5.19 18.99
N GLN A 105 3.01 5.91 18.19
CA GLN A 105 2.53 7.02 17.36
C GLN A 105 2.41 6.63 15.88
N PHE A 106 2.79 5.41 15.54
CA PHE A 106 2.83 4.92 14.19
C PHE A 106 2.38 3.46 14.10
N PHE A 107 2.31 2.93 12.90
CA PHE A 107 2.01 1.51 12.68
C PHE A 107 3.04 0.63 13.39
N PRO A 108 2.63 -0.49 13.99
CA PRO A 108 3.59 -1.46 14.53
C PRO A 108 4.44 -2.00 13.36
N HIS A 109 5.76 -1.97 13.54
CA HIS A 109 6.70 -2.36 12.49
C HIS A 109 7.93 -3.06 13.07
N PRO A 110 8.71 -3.85 12.27
CA PRO A 110 9.97 -4.40 12.72
C PRO A 110 10.92 -3.28 13.17
N ARG A 111 11.75 -3.57 14.15
CA ARG A 111 12.74 -2.59 14.59
C ARG A 111 13.64 -2.18 13.43
N ALA A 112 13.70 -0.88 13.12
CA ALA A 112 14.68 -0.31 12.20
C ALA A 112 15.99 0.02 12.95
N TYR A 113 17.10 -0.41 12.41
CA TYR A 113 18.45 -0.14 12.92
C TYR A 113 19.10 1.03 12.19
N LEU A 114 18.70 1.22 10.96
CA LEU A 114 19.04 2.38 10.14
C LEU A 114 17.84 2.70 9.24
N ALA A 115 17.46 3.96 9.19
CA ALA A 115 16.54 4.52 8.21
C ALA A 115 17.13 5.87 7.78
N ALA A 116 17.82 5.89 6.64
CA ALA A 116 18.57 7.07 6.21
C ALA A 116 18.58 7.24 4.70
N ALA A 117 18.59 8.49 4.24
CA ALA A 117 18.80 8.85 2.84
C ALA A 117 19.80 10.01 2.71
N ASP A 118 20.58 9.97 1.65
CA ASP A 118 21.33 11.09 1.13
C ASP A 118 20.76 11.47 -0.25
N LEU A 119 19.96 12.51 -0.27
CA LEU A 119 19.28 12.98 -1.48
C LEU A 119 20.24 13.61 -2.49
N SER A 120 21.46 13.98 -2.07
CA SER A 120 22.47 14.56 -2.97
C SER A 120 23.14 13.49 -3.83
N THR A 121 23.17 12.25 -3.34
CA THR A 121 23.80 11.11 -4.00
C THR A 121 22.81 10.05 -4.45
N ASP A 122 21.51 10.25 -4.23
CA ASP A 122 20.44 9.25 -4.47
C ASP A 122 20.68 7.93 -3.71
N CYS A 123 21.31 8.03 -2.54
CA CYS A 123 21.53 6.86 -1.68
C CYS A 123 20.46 6.75 -0.62
N PHE A 124 19.94 5.54 -0.45
CA PHE A 124 18.95 5.18 0.55
C PHE A 124 19.37 3.88 1.22
N ALA A 125 19.21 3.80 2.51
CA ALA A 125 19.38 2.55 3.25
C ALA A 125 18.35 2.44 4.38
N LEU A 126 17.61 1.34 4.35
CA LEU A 126 16.79 0.89 5.46
C LEU A 126 17.31 -0.49 5.90
N VAL A 127 17.76 -0.59 7.15
CA VAL A 127 18.18 -1.86 7.76
C VAL A 127 17.22 -2.15 8.89
N MET A 128 16.50 -3.24 8.80
CA MET A 128 15.48 -3.61 9.79
C MET A 128 15.66 -5.05 10.25
N GLN A 129 15.04 -5.38 11.38
CA GLN A 129 14.95 -6.74 11.89
C GLN A 129 14.19 -7.61 10.87
N ASP A 130 14.69 -8.80 10.63
CA ASP A 130 13.97 -9.79 9.82
C ASP A 130 12.74 -10.29 10.60
N ALA A 131 11.56 -9.86 10.18
CA ALA A 131 10.31 -10.20 10.83
C ALA A 131 9.97 -11.69 10.74
N ASP A 132 10.45 -12.41 9.71
CA ASP A 132 10.22 -13.85 9.55
C ASP A 132 10.85 -14.67 10.67
N THR A 133 11.78 -14.08 11.46
CA THR A 133 12.39 -14.75 12.62
C THR A 133 11.46 -14.85 13.82
N PHE A 134 10.40 -14.07 13.89
CA PHE A 134 9.49 -14.03 15.05
C PHE A 134 7.99 -13.85 14.71
N ALA A 135 7.68 -13.66 13.44
CA ALA A 135 6.31 -13.41 12.98
C ALA A 135 6.00 -14.21 11.71
N GLN A 136 4.73 -14.48 11.47
CA GLN A 136 4.23 -15.13 10.28
C GLN A 136 3.88 -14.07 9.24
N HIS A 137 4.57 -14.09 8.11
CA HIS A 137 4.29 -13.22 6.97
C HIS A 137 3.00 -13.63 6.26
N LYS A 138 2.16 -12.66 5.95
CA LYS A 138 0.93 -12.86 5.15
C LYS A 138 1.20 -12.57 3.68
N VAL A 139 1.98 -13.44 3.04
CA VAL A 139 2.18 -13.41 1.58
C VAL A 139 0.89 -13.76 0.83
N HIS A 140 0.88 -13.58 -0.47
CA HIS A 140 -0.30 -13.76 -1.38
C HIS A 140 -1.11 -15.05 -1.15
N GLU A 141 -0.49 -16.09 -0.60
CA GLU A 141 -1.11 -17.39 -0.36
C GLU A 141 -1.81 -17.46 1.00
N HIS A 142 -1.55 -16.50 1.89
CA HIS A 142 -2.05 -16.47 3.26
C HIS A 142 -3.00 -15.29 3.47
N GLU A 143 -4.21 -15.44 2.93
CA GLU A 143 -5.24 -14.41 3.08
C GLU A 143 -5.67 -14.27 4.54
N LEU A 144 -6.02 -13.04 4.92
CA LEU A 144 -6.49 -12.75 6.27
C LEU A 144 -7.90 -13.31 6.47
N SER A 145 -8.05 -14.04 7.56
CA SER A 145 -9.33 -14.52 8.07
C SER A 145 -10.13 -13.41 8.77
N PHE A 146 -11.39 -13.71 9.08
CA PHE A 146 -12.21 -12.79 9.86
C PHE A 146 -11.59 -12.49 11.24
N ASP A 147 -11.04 -13.48 11.93
CA ASP A 147 -10.44 -13.31 13.26
C ASP A 147 -9.17 -12.44 13.19
N GLU A 148 -8.35 -12.62 12.17
CA GLU A 148 -7.16 -11.78 11.95
C GLU A 148 -7.54 -10.33 11.62
N MET A 149 -8.59 -10.13 10.81
CA MET A 149 -9.12 -8.79 10.57
C MET A 149 -9.61 -8.13 11.85
N MET A 150 -10.34 -8.87 12.70
CA MET A 150 -10.81 -8.39 14.00
C MET A 150 -9.65 -8.11 14.96
N GLN A 151 -8.57 -8.89 14.88
CA GLN A 151 -7.33 -8.66 15.66
C GLN A 151 -6.64 -7.36 15.27
N MET A 152 -6.68 -6.95 14.00
CA MET A 152 -6.05 -5.72 13.51
C MET A 152 -6.86 -4.46 13.84
N VAL A 153 -8.18 -4.56 13.96
CA VAL A 153 -9.08 -3.41 14.19
C VAL A 153 -8.62 -2.49 15.34
N PRO A 154 -8.22 -2.99 16.53
CA PRO A 154 -7.77 -2.12 17.61
C PRO A 154 -6.59 -1.23 17.23
N GLY A 155 -5.54 -1.80 16.65
CA GLY A 155 -4.35 -1.04 16.26
C GLY A 155 -4.62 -0.05 15.12
N LEU A 156 -5.43 -0.43 14.14
CA LEU A 156 -5.83 0.48 13.06
C LEU A 156 -6.61 1.69 13.59
N VAL A 157 -7.50 1.47 14.57
CA VAL A 157 -8.24 2.56 15.21
C VAL A 157 -7.32 3.43 16.05
N ASP A 158 -6.38 2.83 16.76
CA ASP A 158 -5.49 3.59 17.64
C ASP A 158 -4.59 4.53 16.82
N ILE A 159 -4.11 4.10 15.65
CA ILE A 159 -3.43 4.96 14.67
C ILE A 159 -4.34 6.08 14.16
N ALA A 160 -5.58 5.75 13.80
CA ALA A 160 -6.53 6.75 13.32
C ALA A 160 -6.81 7.82 14.38
N VAL A 161 -6.89 7.45 15.66
CA VAL A 161 -7.08 8.39 16.78
C VAL A 161 -5.83 9.23 17.06
N VAL A 162 -4.64 8.62 17.03
CA VAL A 162 -3.37 9.35 17.21
C VAL A 162 -3.26 10.48 16.18
N TRP A 163 -3.61 10.20 14.93
CA TRP A 163 -3.48 11.13 13.82
C TRP A 163 -4.79 11.82 13.42
N GLU A 164 -5.86 11.69 14.22
CA GLU A 164 -7.11 12.41 13.92
C GLU A 164 -6.87 13.93 13.80
N GLY A 165 -7.40 14.55 12.75
CA GLY A 165 -7.24 15.98 12.49
C GLY A 165 -5.82 16.38 12.06
N CYS A 166 -5.07 15.48 11.42
CA CYS A 166 -3.72 15.80 10.94
C CYS A 166 -3.69 16.66 9.65
N ASP A 167 -4.82 17.21 9.26
CA ASP A 167 -4.93 18.24 8.21
C ASP A 167 -4.41 19.60 8.64
N SER A 168 -4.37 19.88 9.95
CA SER A 168 -3.99 21.17 10.50
C SER A 168 -3.24 21.04 11.85
N GLY A 169 -2.71 22.15 12.33
CA GLY A 169 -2.08 22.23 13.65
C GLY A 169 -0.76 21.45 13.76
N ASP A 170 -0.42 21.08 15.00
CA ASP A 170 0.87 20.45 15.34
C ASP A 170 1.09 19.08 14.69
N LYS A 171 0.03 18.37 14.34
CA LYS A 171 0.12 17.06 13.67
C LYS A 171 0.38 17.18 12.16
N ALA A 172 -0.06 18.26 11.54
CA ALA A 172 0.11 18.48 10.11
C ALA A 172 1.57 18.74 9.73
N LYS A 173 2.28 19.51 10.54
CA LYS A 173 3.65 19.95 10.28
C LYS A 173 4.64 18.76 10.11
N PRO A 174 4.78 17.81 11.04
CA PRO A 174 5.70 16.71 10.86
C PRO A 174 5.34 15.85 9.64
N LEU A 175 4.06 15.63 9.35
CA LEU A 175 3.65 14.87 8.16
C LEU A 175 4.00 15.60 6.86
N ALA A 176 3.83 16.92 6.81
CA ALA A 176 4.22 17.72 5.65
C ALA A 176 5.75 17.70 5.44
N GLU A 177 6.54 17.81 6.51
CA GLU A 177 7.99 17.69 6.47
C GLU A 177 8.46 16.32 5.96
N MET A 178 7.68 15.28 6.23
CA MET A 178 7.87 13.92 5.72
C MET A 178 7.38 13.73 4.27
N GLY A 179 6.82 14.77 3.63
CA GLY A 179 6.21 14.65 2.30
C GLY A 179 4.91 13.81 2.28
N VAL A 180 4.26 13.65 3.43
CA VAL A 180 2.97 12.95 3.52
C VAL A 180 1.84 13.91 3.15
N ASP A 181 1.44 13.85 1.89
CA ASP A 181 0.40 14.71 1.33
C ASP A 181 -1.02 14.18 1.60
N PHE A 182 -2.01 15.03 1.33
CA PHE A 182 -3.40 14.57 1.25
C PHE A 182 -3.56 13.62 0.08
N TRP A 183 -4.33 12.57 0.33
CA TRP A 183 -4.77 11.69 -0.73
C TRP A 183 -5.52 12.45 -1.84
N ALA A 184 -6.36 13.41 -1.48
CA ALA A 184 -7.09 14.29 -2.40
C ALA A 184 -6.30 15.56 -2.80
N SER A 185 -4.95 15.49 -2.83
CA SER A 185 -4.12 16.59 -3.32
C SER A 185 -4.25 16.77 -4.84
N ASP A 186 -4.01 17.98 -5.32
CA ASP A 186 -4.07 18.27 -6.75
C ASP A 186 -3.06 17.42 -7.56
N ALA A 187 -1.91 17.11 -6.97
CA ALA A 187 -0.92 16.21 -7.58
C ALA A 187 -1.46 14.80 -7.78
N ASN A 188 -2.11 14.22 -6.74
CA ASN A 188 -2.72 12.90 -6.86
C ASN A 188 -3.91 12.92 -7.84
N ILE A 189 -4.74 13.95 -7.81
CA ILE A 189 -5.84 14.11 -8.77
C ILE A 189 -5.33 14.14 -10.20
N ALA A 190 -4.22 14.82 -10.45
CA ALA A 190 -3.57 14.84 -11.77
C ALA A 190 -3.11 13.45 -12.22
N ILE A 191 -2.55 12.64 -11.30
CA ILE A 191 -2.18 11.25 -11.58
C ILE A 191 -3.41 10.44 -11.98
N TYR A 192 -4.51 10.53 -11.24
CA TYR A 192 -5.74 9.82 -11.58
C TYR A 192 -6.31 10.27 -12.93
N LYS A 193 -6.33 11.57 -13.22
CA LYS A 193 -6.75 12.10 -14.51
C LYS A 193 -5.91 11.57 -15.67
N TYR A 194 -4.63 11.33 -15.42
CA TYR A 194 -3.69 10.80 -16.39
C TYR A 194 -3.85 9.28 -16.62
N VAL A 195 -3.98 8.51 -15.55
CA VAL A 195 -3.98 7.04 -15.60
C VAL A 195 -5.34 6.47 -16.00
N MET A 196 -6.44 7.11 -15.57
CA MET A 196 -7.79 6.60 -15.74
C MET A 196 -8.23 6.35 -17.19
N PRO A 197 -7.94 7.24 -18.15
CA PRO A 197 -8.35 7.01 -19.54
C PRO A 197 -7.77 5.72 -20.14
N GLY A 198 -6.50 5.44 -19.87
CA GLY A 198 -5.87 4.20 -20.30
C GLY A 198 -6.45 2.98 -19.62
N GLY A 199 -6.65 3.08 -18.30
CA GLY A 199 -7.29 2.05 -17.50
C GLY A 199 -8.69 1.69 -18.00
N ALA A 200 -9.48 2.69 -18.34
CA ALA A 200 -10.81 2.48 -18.91
C ALA A 200 -10.76 1.64 -20.20
N LYS A 201 -9.92 2.02 -21.14
CA LYS A 201 -9.78 1.28 -22.41
C LYS A 201 -9.39 -0.18 -22.24
N ILE A 202 -8.54 -0.47 -21.25
CA ILE A 202 -8.11 -1.84 -20.98
C ILE A 202 -9.18 -2.59 -20.21
N PHE A 203 -9.79 -1.98 -19.23
CA PHE A 203 -10.91 -2.54 -18.50
C PHE A 203 -12.05 -2.94 -19.45
N ASP A 204 -12.34 -2.12 -20.44
CA ASP A 204 -13.31 -2.44 -21.49
C ASP A 204 -12.93 -3.69 -22.27
N LYS A 205 -11.65 -3.85 -22.61
CA LYS A 205 -11.17 -5.07 -23.25
C LYS A 205 -11.37 -6.31 -22.37
N PHE A 206 -11.15 -6.19 -21.05
CA PHE A 206 -11.38 -7.30 -20.12
C PHE A 206 -12.87 -7.62 -19.96
N THR A 207 -13.75 -6.64 -20.00
CA THR A 207 -15.19 -6.84 -19.84
C THR A 207 -15.84 -7.40 -21.09
N THR A 208 -15.29 -7.14 -22.29
CA THR A 208 -15.84 -7.56 -23.57
C THR A 208 -15.30 -8.90 -24.06
N LEU A 209 -14.26 -9.45 -23.43
CA LEU A 209 -13.72 -10.75 -23.81
C LEU A 209 -14.59 -11.88 -23.24
N GLU A 210 -15.32 -12.54 -24.11
CA GLU A 210 -16.03 -13.80 -23.78
C GLU A 210 -15.07 -14.79 -23.12
N GLY A 211 -15.37 -15.21 -21.89
CA GLY A 211 -14.53 -16.13 -21.14
C GLY A 211 -13.37 -15.51 -20.37
N SER A 212 -13.26 -14.20 -20.29
CA SER A 212 -12.31 -13.54 -19.36
C SER A 212 -12.67 -13.91 -17.93
N SER A 213 -11.83 -14.72 -17.31
CA SER A 213 -12.03 -15.22 -15.95
C SER A 213 -11.87 -14.13 -14.88
N VAL A 214 -11.28 -12.99 -15.24
CA VAL A 214 -11.04 -11.86 -14.33
C VAL A 214 -12.30 -11.03 -14.17
N VAL A 215 -13.00 -10.76 -15.25
CA VAL A 215 -14.15 -9.85 -15.28
C VAL A 215 -15.39 -10.52 -15.87
N GLY A 216 -15.22 -11.65 -16.52
CA GLY A 216 -16.19 -12.35 -17.35
C GLY A 216 -17.36 -12.98 -16.66
N SER A 217 -18.04 -12.27 -15.77
CA SER A 217 -19.42 -12.63 -15.48
C SER A 217 -20.34 -11.58 -16.09
N PRO A 218 -21.45 -12.00 -16.72
CA PRO A 218 -22.51 -11.10 -17.20
C PRO A 218 -22.98 -10.10 -16.14
N THR A 219 -22.66 -10.34 -14.87
CA THR A 219 -22.98 -9.50 -13.72
C THR A 219 -22.10 -8.25 -13.65
N TRP A 220 -20.87 -8.26 -14.17
CA TRP A 220 -20.03 -7.09 -14.22
C TRP A 220 -20.56 -6.07 -15.22
N ASP A 221 -20.93 -6.51 -16.43
CA ASP A 221 -21.49 -5.61 -17.45
C ASP A 221 -22.79 -4.94 -16.97
N ARG A 222 -23.61 -5.70 -16.24
CA ARG A 222 -24.86 -5.17 -15.71
C ARG A 222 -24.64 -4.18 -14.55
N TYR A 223 -23.65 -4.42 -13.68
CA TYR A 223 -23.35 -3.59 -12.51
C TYR A 223 -22.43 -2.43 -12.81
N LEU A 224 -21.48 -2.62 -13.69
CA LEU A 224 -20.51 -1.58 -14.05
C LEU A 224 -20.97 -0.76 -15.25
N GLY A 225 -22.14 -1.10 -15.82
CA GLY A 225 -22.74 -0.35 -16.94
C GLY A 225 -21.88 -0.36 -18.21
N GLY A 226 -21.18 -1.48 -18.49
CA GLY A 226 -20.20 -1.51 -19.57
C GLY A 226 -19.05 -0.54 -19.29
N THR A 227 -18.50 0.09 -20.33
CA THR A 227 -17.44 1.12 -20.28
C THR A 227 -17.65 2.21 -19.23
N GLY A 228 -18.85 2.26 -18.71
CA GLY A 228 -19.42 3.40 -18.01
C GLY A 228 -18.77 3.80 -16.70
N ILE A 229 -18.16 2.87 -15.88
CA ILE A 229 -17.76 3.31 -14.54
C ILE A 229 -16.49 4.13 -14.55
N CYS A 230 -15.50 3.76 -15.34
CA CYS A 230 -14.26 4.52 -15.46
C CYS A 230 -14.50 5.86 -16.14
N GLU A 231 -15.33 5.89 -17.18
CA GLU A 231 -15.77 7.14 -17.80
C GLU A 231 -16.59 8.00 -16.84
N MET A 232 -17.52 7.40 -16.10
CA MET A 232 -18.32 8.12 -15.12
C MET A 232 -17.44 8.69 -14.02
N PHE A 233 -16.51 7.91 -13.48
CA PHE A 233 -15.55 8.39 -12.49
C PHE A 233 -14.73 9.55 -13.04
N THR A 234 -14.19 9.41 -14.25
CA THR A 234 -13.38 10.45 -14.90
C THR A 234 -14.15 11.76 -15.07
N ARG A 235 -15.41 11.68 -15.48
CA ARG A 235 -16.27 12.88 -15.59
C ARG A 235 -16.56 13.55 -14.24
N LYS A 236 -16.46 12.81 -13.15
CA LYS A 236 -16.86 13.26 -11.79
C LYS A 236 -15.66 13.39 -10.84
N ILE A 237 -14.46 13.26 -11.36
CA ILE A 237 -13.24 13.15 -10.55
C ILE A 237 -13.04 14.32 -9.59
N ASP A 238 -13.29 15.56 -10.06
CA ASP A 238 -13.10 16.74 -9.22
C ASP A 238 -14.14 16.80 -8.10
N ALA A 239 -15.39 16.48 -8.42
CA ALA A 239 -16.47 16.42 -7.43
C ALA A 239 -16.23 15.28 -6.43
N PHE A 240 -15.71 14.13 -6.91
CA PHE A 240 -15.36 13.00 -6.08
C PHE A 240 -14.26 13.35 -5.07
N PHE A 241 -13.13 13.87 -5.54
CA PHE A 241 -12.00 14.22 -4.65
C PHE A 241 -12.31 15.42 -3.74
N LYS A 242 -13.18 16.34 -4.16
CA LYS A 242 -13.65 17.43 -3.31
C LYS A 242 -14.27 16.90 -2.01
N GLN A 243 -15.04 15.81 -2.06
CA GLN A 243 -15.67 15.23 -0.88
C GLN A 243 -14.67 14.57 0.08
N ALA A 244 -13.47 14.23 -0.37
CA ALA A 244 -12.42 13.63 0.45
C ALA A 244 -11.56 14.68 1.17
N ARG A 245 -11.82 15.95 0.95
CA ARG A 245 -11.05 17.05 1.56
C ARG A 245 -11.67 17.49 2.89
N PRO A 246 -10.85 17.74 3.93
CA PRO A 246 -11.33 18.15 5.25
C PRO A 246 -12.18 19.43 5.21
N GLU A 247 -11.84 20.41 4.36
CA GLU A 247 -12.62 21.64 4.20
C GLU A 247 -14.05 21.42 3.67
N HIS A 248 -14.35 20.21 3.19
CA HIS A 248 -15.67 19.76 2.77
C HIS A 248 -16.28 18.72 3.69
N GLY A 249 -15.75 18.60 4.91
CA GLY A 249 -16.28 17.78 6.00
C GLY A 249 -15.80 16.33 6.02
N ALA A 250 -14.80 15.98 5.22
CA ALA A 250 -14.15 14.68 5.38
C ALA A 250 -13.32 14.63 6.66
N THR A 251 -13.23 13.44 7.27
CA THR A 251 -12.28 13.21 8.35
C THR A 251 -10.86 13.13 7.80
N CYS A 252 -9.86 13.33 8.68
CA CYS A 252 -8.46 13.26 8.30
C CYS A 252 -7.66 12.47 9.32
N THR A 253 -6.93 11.48 8.84
CA THR A 253 -5.97 10.69 9.62
C THR A 253 -4.81 10.25 8.73
N LEU A 254 -3.84 9.53 9.33
CA LEU A 254 -2.72 8.92 8.61
C LEU A 254 -3.13 7.55 8.06
N ALA A 255 -2.86 7.34 6.78
CA ALA A 255 -3.05 6.07 6.10
C ALA A 255 -1.72 5.51 5.59
N HIS A 256 -1.60 4.19 5.65
CA HIS A 256 -0.44 3.43 5.18
C HIS A 256 -0.24 3.56 3.66
N GLY A 257 -1.34 3.57 2.94
CA GLY A 257 -1.33 3.70 1.48
C GLY A 257 -1.17 2.40 0.72
N ASP A 258 -0.60 1.36 1.33
CA ASP A 258 -0.44 0.02 0.75
C ASP A 258 -0.59 -1.08 1.81
N LEU A 259 -1.64 -1.00 2.62
CA LEU A 259 -1.90 -1.98 3.67
C LEU A 259 -2.57 -3.24 3.09
N ARG A 260 -1.76 -4.11 2.52
CA ARG A 260 -2.16 -5.40 1.94
C ARG A 260 -1.45 -6.56 2.63
N GLY A 261 -1.91 -7.79 2.41
CA GLY A 261 -1.40 -8.98 3.08
C GLY A 261 0.11 -9.13 3.03
N ASP A 262 0.72 -8.85 1.88
CA ASP A 262 2.17 -8.94 1.70
C ASP A 262 2.98 -7.99 2.57
N ASN A 263 2.34 -6.96 3.09
CA ASN A 263 2.96 -5.99 3.98
C ASN A 263 2.61 -6.24 5.45
N ILE A 264 1.96 -7.37 5.77
CA ILE A 264 1.46 -7.69 7.12
C ILE A 264 2.09 -8.98 7.65
N PHE A 265 2.42 -8.95 8.94
CA PHE A 265 2.90 -10.11 9.70
C PHE A 265 2.08 -10.25 10.98
N PHE A 266 1.84 -11.50 11.39
CA PHE A 266 1.21 -11.81 12.68
C PHE A 266 2.24 -12.43 13.62
N CYS A 267 2.22 -12.01 14.88
CA CYS A 267 3.16 -12.45 15.90
C CYS A 267 2.46 -12.65 17.24
N ASN A 268 3.19 -13.20 18.20
CA ASN A 268 2.72 -13.24 19.57
C ASN A 268 2.57 -11.82 20.14
N ARG A 269 1.50 -11.59 20.88
CA ARG A 269 1.30 -10.31 21.60
C ARG A 269 2.44 -10.05 22.57
N SER A 270 2.92 -8.83 22.56
CA SER A 270 4.01 -8.35 23.41
C SER A 270 3.86 -6.87 23.70
N ALA A 271 4.73 -6.30 24.52
CA ALA A 271 4.73 -4.85 24.75
C ALA A 271 5.00 -4.05 23.47
N SER A 272 5.80 -4.60 22.55
CA SER A 272 6.07 -3.97 21.23
C SER A 272 4.96 -4.19 20.22
N TYR A 273 4.21 -5.27 20.35
CA TYR A 273 3.15 -5.67 19.42
C TYR A 273 1.89 -6.06 20.20
N PRO A 274 1.19 -5.08 20.83
CA PRO A 274 0.09 -5.37 21.77
C PRO A 274 -1.10 -6.08 21.11
N ASP A 275 -1.33 -5.83 19.81
CA ASP A 275 -2.39 -6.46 19.04
C ASP A 275 -1.91 -7.70 18.28
N GLY A 276 -0.61 -8.06 18.37
CA GLY A 276 -0.04 -9.27 17.77
C GLY A 276 0.07 -9.21 16.25
N TRP A 277 0.25 -8.02 15.67
CA TRP A 277 0.53 -7.82 14.26
C TRP A 277 1.51 -6.66 14.05
N LEU A 278 2.14 -6.63 12.88
CA LEU A 278 3.00 -5.55 12.42
C LEU A 278 2.94 -5.44 10.89
N CYS A 279 3.39 -4.33 10.36
CA CYS A 279 3.46 -4.11 8.92
C CYS A 279 4.75 -3.41 8.49
N ILE A 280 5.01 -3.42 7.19
CA ILE A 280 6.19 -2.86 6.53
C ILE A 280 5.76 -2.04 5.31
N ASP A 281 6.73 -1.35 4.68
CA ASP A 281 6.57 -0.67 3.39
C ASP A 281 5.73 0.60 3.43
N PHE A 282 6.25 1.64 4.12
CA PHE A 282 5.56 2.91 4.34
C PHE A 282 5.75 3.95 3.22
N GLN A 283 6.16 3.53 2.05
CA GLN A 283 6.47 4.42 0.92
C GLN A 283 5.25 5.18 0.36
N LEU A 284 4.04 4.69 0.60
CA LEU A 284 2.79 5.27 0.09
C LEU A 284 1.94 5.99 1.15
N LEU A 285 2.54 6.36 2.29
CA LEU A 285 1.84 7.11 3.33
C LEU A 285 1.10 8.33 2.76
N PHE A 286 -0.13 8.53 3.21
CA PHE A 286 -0.94 9.72 2.88
C PHE A 286 -1.84 10.14 4.04
N ARG A 287 -2.37 11.36 3.97
CA ARG A 287 -3.42 11.87 4.87
C ARG A 287 -4.78 11.74 4.18
N GLY A 288 -5.74 11.10 4.82
CA GLY A 288 -7.05 10.85 4.22
C GLY A 288 -8.12 10.46 5.23
N PRO A 289 -9.32 10.12 4.77
CA PRO A 289 -10.45 9.74 5.63
C PRO A 289 -10.14 8.61 6.61
N VAL A 290 -10.79 8.64 7.76
CA VAL A 290 -10.61 7.67 8.86
C VAL A 290 -10.69 6.20 8.39
N PRO A 291 -11.60 5.76 7.53
CA PRO A 291 -11.65 4.35 7.12
C PRO A 291 -10.60 3.95 6.05
N SER A 292 -9.68 4.82 5.64
CA SER A 292 -8.76 4.56 4.52
C SER A 292 -7.96 3.27 4.67
N ASN A 293 -7.36 3.01 5.83
CA ASN A 293 -6.59 1.77 6.07
C ASN A 293 -7.48 0.53 5.98
N LEU A 294 -8.66 0.58 6.60
CA LEU A 294 -9.61 -0.52 6.59
C LEU A 294 -10.16 -0.76 5.18
N ALA A 295 -10.49 0.31 4.45
CA ALA A 295 -10.98 0.22 3.08
C ALA A 295 -9.94 -0.41 2.15
N TYR A 296 -8.67 -0.01 2.28
CA TYR A 296 -7.57 -0.58 1.51
C TYR A 296 -7.42 -2.09 1.78
N LEU A 297 -7.30 -2.46 3.05
CA LEU A 297 -7.11 -3.84 3.46
C LEU A 297 -8.26 -4.73 3.00
N MET A 298 -9.50 -4.28 3.22
CA MET A 298 -10.70 -5.00 2.81
C MET A 298 -10.89 -5.08 1.28
N SER A 299 -10.39 -4.14 0.51
CA SER A 299 -10.54 -4.11 -0.94
C SER A 299 -9.42 -4.84 -1.68
N SER A 300 -8.27 -5.02 -1.06
CA SER A 300 -7.15 -5.75 -1.65
C SER A 300 -7.47 -7.25 -1.78
N GLY A 301 -6.70 -7.98 -2.58
CA GLY A 301 -6.82 -9.44 -2.70
C GLY A 301 -6.31 -10.21 -1.47
N SER A 302 -6.17 -9.55 -0.33
CA SER A 302 -5.47 -10.07 0.85
C SER A 302 -6.40 -10.68 1.90
N VAL A 303 -7.71 -10.70 1.68
CA VAL A 303 -8.67 -11.21 2.65
C VAL A 303 -9.47 -12.38 2.09
N LEU A 304 -9.79 -13.34 2.95
CA LEU A 304 -10.63 -14.48 2.58
C LEU A 304 -12.04 -14.04 2.15
N PRO A 305 -12.69 -14.77 1.23
CA PRO A 305 -14.05 -14.45 0.78
C PRO A 305 -15.07 -14.33 1.92
N GLU A 306 -14.90 -15.10 3.00
CA GLU A 306 -15.77 -15.05 4.18
C GLU A 306 -15.79 -13.68 4.87
N VAL A 307 -14.68 -12.92 4.78
CA VAL A 307 -14.56 -11.56 5.35
C VAL A 307 -15.51 -10.59 4.65
N TYR A 308 -15.77 -10.81 3.36
CA TYR A 308 -16.62 -9.95 2.55
C TYR A 308 -18.10 -10.29 2.65
N THR A 309 -18.45 -11.46 3.12
CA THR A 309 -19.84 -11.87 3.13
C THR A 309 -20.62 -11.19 4.26
N GLY A 310 -21.58 -10.36 3.87
CA GLY A 310 -22.67 -9.81 4.67
C GLY A 310 -22.31 -9.51 6.14
N ALA A 311 -22.65 -10.44 7.02
CA ALA A 311 -22.51 -10.24 8.45
C ALA A 311 -21.07 -10.04 8.96
N ASN A 312 -20.07 -10.64 8.32
CA ASN A 312 -18.67 -10.51 8.77
C ASN A 312 -18.12 -9.13 8.40
N ARG A 313 -18.34 -8.68 7.17
CA ARG A 313 -17.97 -7.32 6.76
C ARG A 313 -18.60 -6.28 7.69
N ASP A 314 -19.90 -6.39 7.90
CA ASP A 314 -20.64 -5.43 8.72
C ASP A 314 -20.16 -5.40 10.18
N LYS A 315 -19.77 -6.57 10.72
CA LYS A 315 -19.15 -6.66 12.06
C LYS A 315 -17.80 -5.95 12.12
N ILE A 316 -16.94 -6.13 11.11
CA ILE A 316 -15.63 -5.48 11.06
C ILE A 316 -15.81 -3.96 10.97
N LEU A 317 -16.67 -3.48 10.06
CA LEU A 317 -16.93 -2.05 9.90
C LEU A 317 -17.51 -1.44 11.19
N ARG A 318 -18.45 -2.15 11.81
CA ARG A 318 -19.05 -1.70 13.07
C ARG A 318 -18.04 -1.69 14.21
N ALA A 319 -17.23 -2.74 14.36
CA ALA A 319 -16.21 -2.81 15.41
C ALA A 319 -15.17 -1.67 15.26
N PHE A 320 -14.75 -1.36 14.03
CA PHE A 320 -13.86 -0.24 13.77
C PHE A 320 -14.54 1.10 14.17
N TYR A 321 -15.75 1.34 13.65
CA TYR A 321 -16.47 2.59 13.91
C TYR A 321 -16.75 2.79 15.41
N ASP A 322 -17.29 1.80 16.09
CA ASP A 322 -17.68 1.92 17.50
C ASP A 322 -16.45 2.18 18.39
N ARG A 323 -15.34 1.49 18.11
CA ARG A 323 -14.07 1.74 18.80
C ARG A 323 -13.53 3.13 18.51
N PHE A 324 -13.51 3.57 17.24
CA PHE A 324 -13.08 4.92 16.88
C PHE A 324 -13.95 5.97 17.56
N LYS A 325 -15.26 5.82 17.49
CA LYS A 325 -16.24 6.73 18.07
C LYS A 325 -16.07 6.85 19.61
N SER A 326 -15.70 5.77 20.27
CA SER A 326 -15.44 5.78 21.71
C SER A 326 -14.16 6.52 22.12
N LYS A 327 -13.18 6.63 21.19
CA LYS A 327 -11.85 7.19 21.47
C LYS A 327 -11.61 8.58 20.88
N THR A 328 -12.28 8.93 19.78
CA THR A 328 -12.06 10.22 19.10
C THR A 328 -12.36 11.41 20.00
N LYS A 329 -11.49 12.42 19.93
CA LYS A 329 -11.63 13.67 20.68
C LYS A 329 -12.22 14.79 19.83
N ILE A 330 -11.95 14.78 18.53
CA ILE A 330 -12.34 15.87 17.63
C ILE A 330 -13.57 15.55 16.77
N TYR A 331 -13.75 14.30 16.35
CA TYR A 331 -14.89 13.89 15.50
C TYR A 331 -16.09 13.42 16.33
N LYS A 332 -16.54 14.26 17.29
CA LYS A 332 -17.64 13.92 18.23
C LYS A 332 -18.96 13.65 17.53
N ASP A 333 -19.23 14.32 16.40
CA ASP A 333 -20.48 14.19 15.65
C ASP A 333 -20.36 13.20 14.48
N TYR A 334 -19.22 12.50 14.35
CA TYR A 334 -19.00 11.51 13.31
C TYR A 334 -19.98 10.35 13.46
N SER A 335 -20.93 10.26 12.54
CA SER A 335 -21.97 9.23 12.54
C SER A 335 -21.53 7.99 11.76
N TYR A 336 -22.18 6.84 12.03
CA TYR A 336 -21.92 5.63 11.26
C TYR A 336 -22.22 5.81 9.75
N LYS A 337 -23.26 6.56 9.43
CA LYS A 337 -23.60 6.90 8.06
C LYS A 337 -22.48 7.72 7.38
N HIS A 338 -21.83 8.62 8.11
CA HIS A 338 -20.69 9.36 7.61
C HIS A 338 -19.49 8.42 7.37
N PHE A 339 -19.21 7.54 8.31
CA PHE A 339 -18.18 6.49 8.18
C PHE A 339 -18.43 5.61 6.95
N GLU A 340 -19.65 5.11 6.75
CA GLU A 340 -20.02 4.31 5.58
C GLU A 340 -19.81 5.08 4.26
N ARG A 341 -20.15 6.37 4.24
CA ARG A 341 -19.93 7.23 3.08
C ARG A 341 -18.45 7.36 2.74
N GLU A 342 -17.60 7.61 3.74
CA GLU A 342 -16.15 7.69 3.55
C GLU A 342 -15.54 6.33 3.16
N TYR A 343 -16.01 5.24 3.76
CA TYR A 343 -15.60 3.90 3.36
C TYR A 343 -15.99 3.61 1.91
N THR A 344 -17.22 3.92 1.51
CA THR A 344 -17.70 3.79 0.12
C THR A 344 -16.81 4.60 -0.84
N MET A 345 -16.51 5.82 -0.48
CA MET A 345 -15.64 6.70 -1.27
C MET A 345 -14.24 6.08 -1.42
N MET A 346 -13.63 5.63 -0.33
CA MET A 346 -12.29 5.05 -0.36
C MET A 346 -12.24 3.73 -1.14
N THR A 347 -13.21 2.85 -1.00
CA THR A 347 -13.28 1.62 -1.79
C THR A 347 -13.56 1.88 -3.27
N THR A 348 -14.31 2.93 -3.59
CA THR A 348 -14.56 3.33 -4.99
C THR A 348 -13.28 3.81 -5.66
N VAL A 349 -12.50 4.67 -5.00
CA VAL A 349 -11.24 5.14 -5.60
C VAL A 349 -10.19 4.03 -5.68
N LEU A 350 -10.15 3.15 -4.72
CA LEU A 350 -9.25 2.00 -4.76
C LEU A 350 -9.57 1.09 -5.94
N PHE A 351 -10.85 0.81 -6.19
CA PHE A 351 -11.27 0.10 -7.39
C PHE A 351 -10.74 0.78 -8.66
N VAL A 352 -10.98 2.08 -8.78
CA VAL A 352 -10.52 2.87 -9.92
C VAL A 352 -8.99 2.88 -10.05
N TYR A 353 -8.29 3.02 -8.92
CA TYR A 353 -6.82 2.94 -8.86
C TYR A 353 -6.32 1.58 -9.34
N TYR A 354 -6.88 0.48 -8.83
CA TYR A 354 -6.49 -0.87 -9.23
C TYR A 354 -6.76 -1.12 -10.71
N VAL A 355 -7.89 -0.68 -11.23
CA VAL A 355 -8.20 -0.81 -12.65
C VAL A 355 -7.24 0.03 -13.51
N GLY A 356 -7.04 1.30 -13.17
CA GLY A 356 -6.17 2.21 -13.91
C GLY A 356 -4.69 1.81 -13.82
N MET A 357 -4.19 1.56 -12.61
CA MET A 357 -2.81 1.15 -12.41
C MET A 357 -2.56 -0.27 -12.91
N GLY A 358 -3.49 -1.20 -12.70
CA GLY A 358 -3.40 -2.54 -13.27
C GLY A 358 -3.21 -2.48 -14.76
N ALA A 359 -3.99 -1.66 -15.44
CA ALA A 359 -3.84 -1.42 -16.87
C ALA A 359 -2.48 -0.85 -17.25
N ALA A 360 -2.01 0.16 -16.51
CA ALA A 360 -0.70 0.77 -16.75
C ALA A 360 0.44 -0.23 -16.49
N TYR A 361 0.37 -1.02 -15.43
CA TYR A 361 1.35 -2.06 -15.12
C TYR A 361 1.38 -3.17 -16.18
N TRP A 362 0.23 -3.56 -16.68
CA TRP A 362 0.13 -4.63 -17.67
C TRP A 362 0.61 -4.19 -19.06
N GLN A 363 0.47 -2.93 -19.42
CA GLN A 363 0.97 -2.38 -20.69
C GLN A 363 2.38 -1.78 -20.59
N GLY A 364 2.74 -1.19 -19.46
CA GLY A 364 3.96 -0.39 -19.31
C GLY A 364 5.22 -1.17 -18.97
N GLY A 365 5.14 -2.48 -18.77
CA GLY A 365 6.31 -3.33 -18.60
C GLY A 365 6.92 -3.40 -17.20
N ALA A 366 6.29 -2.89 -16.16
CA ALA A 366 6.71 -3.24 -14.80
C ALA A 366 6.45 -4.74 -14.52
N PHE A 367 5.34 -5.24 -15.05
CA PHE A 367 5.10 -6.67 -15.25
C PHE A 367 5.32 -6.99 -16.71
N ARG A 368 6.46 -6.87 -17.26
CA ARG A 368 6.83 -7.13 -18.66
C ARG A 368 6.34 -8.50 -19.19
N ASN A 369 5.13 -8.85 -18.80
CA ASN A 369 4.59 -10.13 -19.10
C ASN A 369 3.52 -10.02 -20.16
N GLU A 370 4.03 -9.87 -21.37
CA GLU A 370 3.24 -10.03 -22.58
C GLU A 370 2.44 -11.35 -22.56
N LEU A 371 2.96 -12.37 -21.88
CA LEU A 371 2.30 -13.65 -21.74
C LEU A 371 1.10 -13.59 -20.78
N ALA A 372 1.24 -13.02 -19.60
CA ALA A 372 0.14 -12.86 -18.65
C ALA A 372 -0.97 -11.99 -19.25
N THR A 373 -0.60 -10.90 -19.93
CA THR A 373 -1.54 -10.06 -20.68
C THR A 373 -2.24 -10.86 -21.78
N ARG A 374 -1.52 -11.68 -22.54
CA ARG A 374 -2.11 -12.53 -23.58
C ARG A 374 -3.07 -13.57 -23.01
N VAL A 375 -2.75 -14.18 -21.89
CA VAL A 375 -3.63 -15.15 -21.21
C VAL A 375 -4.93 -14.48 -20.76
N GLU A 376 -4.83 -13.33 -20.13
CA GLU A 376 -6.02 -12.59 -19.65
C GLU A 376 -6.85 -12.01 -20.79
N LEU A 377 -6.21 -11.54 -21.86
CA LEU A 377 -6.88 -10.97 -23.03
C LEU A 377 -7.30 -12.02 -24.06
N GLY A 378 -7.20 -13.32 -23.75
CA GLY A 378 -7.55 -14.40 -24.67
C GLY A 378 -6.65 -14.47 -25.90
N GLY A 379 -5.38 -14.04 -25.78
CA GLY A 379 -4.39 -14.09 -26.85
C GLY A 379 -4.18 -15.52 -27.35
N LYS A 380 -4.15 -15.69 -28.67
CA LYS A 380 -3.95 -17.01 -29.29
C LYS A 380 -2.62 -17.64 -28.81
N GLY A 381 -2.71 -18.88 -28.36
CA GLY A 381 -1.57 -19.71 -28.02
C GLY A 381 -0.96 -19.51 -26.62
N ALA A 382 -1.60 -18.74 -25.74
CA ALA A 382 -1.17 -18.62 -24.36
C ALA A 382 -2.23 -19.19 -23.39
N THR A 383 -1.79 -19.98 -22.42
CA THR A 383 -2.64 -20.62 -21.39
C THR A 383 -2.06 -20.36 -20.00
N GLU A 384 -2.81 -20.65 -18.95
CA GLU A 384 -2.29 -20.57 -17.57
C GLU A 384 -1.05 -21.45 -17.34
N ALA A 385 -0.94 -22.55 -18.08
CA ALA A 385 0.21 -23.46 -17.98
C ALA A 385 1.52 -22.83 -18.48
N ASP A 386 1.43 -21.76 -19.25
CA ASP A 386 2.59 -21.04 -19.78
C ASP A 386 3.09 -19.94 -18.81
N LEU A 387 2.36 -19.69 -17.71
CA LEU A 387 2.73 -18.69 -16.70
C LEU A 387 3.75 -19.25 -15.71
N THR A 388 4.69 -18.42 -15.31
CA THR A 388 5.53 -18.71 -14.15
C THR A 388 4.71 -18.76 -12.87
N PRO A 389 5.18 -19.44 -11.80
CA PRO A 389 4.47 -19.43 -10.51
C PRO A 389 4.20 -18.02 -9.97
N GLU A 390 5.11 -17.08 -10.21
CA GLU A 390 4.94 -15.67 -9.79
C GLU A 390 3.81 -14.98 -10.54
N GLU A 391 3.78 -15.11 -11.85
CA GLU A 391 2.74 -14.55 -12.69
C GLU A 391 1.36 -15.13 -12.37
N LEU A 392 1.32 -16.43 -12.08
CA LEU A 392 0.09 -17.08 -11.66
C LEU A 392 -0.38 -16.54 -10.30
N ARG A 393 0.52 -16.35 -9.32
CA ARG A 393 0.20 -15.74 -8.02
C ARG A 393 -0.35 -14.33 -8.17
N GLN A 394 0.30 -13.47 -8.96
CA GLN A 394 -0.16 -12.11 -9.24
C GLN A 394 -1.54 -12.10 -9.89
N ARG A 395 -1.77 -12.96 -10.85
CA ARG A 395 -3.06 -13.11 -11.50
C ARG A 395 -4.14 -13.54 -10.52
N MET A 396 -3.87 -14.51 -9.66
CA MET A 396 -4.81 -14.95 -8.62
C MET A 396 -5.12 -13.81 -7.64
N TRP A 397 -4.11 -13.06 -7.22
CA TRP A 397 -4.30 -11.90 -6.35
C TRP A 397 -5.21 -10.84 -6.99
N TRP A 398 -4.99 -10.51 -8.26
CA TRP A 398 -5.83 -9.58 -9.01
C TRP A 398 -7.29 -10.05 -9.10
N ARG A 399 -7.51 -11.31 -9.38
CA ARG A 399 -8.86 -11.89 -9.42
C ARG A 399 -9.57 -11.75 -8.09
N LYS A 400 -8.88 -12.00 -6.98
CA LYS A 400 -9.41 -11.85 -5.63
C LYS A 400 -9.72 -10.38 -5.34
N ALA A 401 -8.81 -9.46 -5.64
CA ALA A 401 -9.04 -8.03 -5.46
C ALA A 401 -10.27 -7.56 -6.23
N LEU A 402 -10.41 -7.96 -7.49
CA LEU A 402 -11.58 -7.61 -8.29
C LEU A 402 -12.89 -8.21 -7.75
N ALA A 403 -12.85 -9.45 -7.25
CA ALA A 403 -14.00 -10.06 -6.59
C ALA A 403 -14.42 -9.29 -5.33
N ASN A 404 -13.45 -8.87 -4.52
CA ASN A 404 -13.66 -8.08 -3.33
C ASN A 404 -14.22 -6.69 -3.64
N PHE A 405 -13.70 -6.03 -4.65
CA PHE A 405 -14.25 -4.76 -5.15
C PHE A 405 -15.69 -4.92 -5.61
N ARG A 406 -16.01 -6.00 -6.32
CA ARG A 406 -17.38 -6.29 -6.76
C ARG A 406 -18.36 -6.38 -5.60
N GLU A 407 -17.98 -7.08 -4.53
CA GLU A 407 -18.84 -7.22 -3.35
C GLU A 407 -19.03 -5.88 -2.62
N ASN A 408 -17.99 -5.07 -2.48
CA ASN A 408 -18.10 -3.71 -1.96
C ASN A 408 -18.97 -2.82 -2.86
N PHE A 409 -18.77 -2.93 -4.17
CA PHE A 409 -19.50 -2.14 -5.16
C PHE A 409 -21.02 -2.36 -5.07
N LYS A 410 -21.41 -3.63 -4.92
CA LYS A 410 -22.81 -4.01 -4.74
C LYS A 410 -23.37 -3.59 -3.38
N ALA A 411 -22.62 -3.86 -2.31
CA ALA A 411 -23.08 -3.64 -0.95
C ALA A 411 -23.35 -2.17 -0.63
N PHE A 412 -22.54 -1.27 -1.18
CA PHE A 412 -22.62 0.17 -0.94
C PHE A 412 -23.19 0.96 -2.11
N ASP A 413 -23.74 0.29 -3.12
CA ASP A 413 -24.33 0.89 -4.32
C ASP A 413 -23.42 2.02 -4.90
N GLN A 414 -22.15 1.69 -5.11
CA GLN A 414 -21.12 2.66 -5.53
C GLN A 414 -21.45 3.29 -6.90
N TYR A 415 -22.19 2.57 -7.74
CA TYR A 415 -22.68 3.11 -9.01
C TYR A 415 -23.60 4.29 -8.78
N ARG A 416 -24.62 4.15 -7.92
CA ARG A 416 -25.55 5.22 -7.56
C ARG A 416 -24.84 6.35 -6.84
N TYR A 417 -23.86 6.02 -5.99
CA TYR A 417 -23.02 7.03 -5.35
C TYR A 417 -22.31 7.90 -6.39
N LEU A 418 -21.64 7.29 -7.38
CA LEU A 418 -20.99 8.04 -8.45
C LEU A 418 -21.99 8.82 -9.30
N GLN A 419 -23.15 8.23 -9.64
CA GLN A 419 -24.21 8.93 -10.38
C GLN A 419 -24.68 10.20 -9.67
N SER A 420 -24.74 10.19 -8.34
CA SER A 420 -25.19 11.31 -7.54
C SER A 420 -24.24 12.51 -7.54
N LEU A 421 -22.97 12.30 -7.93
CA LEU A 421 -21.99 13.38 -8.01
C LEU A 421 -22.22 14.24 -9.27
N PRO A 422 -22.03 15.56 -9.19
CA PRO A 422 -22.06 16.42 -10.36
C PRO A 422 -20.89 16.10 -11.30
N ASP A 423 -21.10 16.28 -12.59
CA ASP A 423 -20.01 16.25 -13.55
C ASP A 423 -19.06 17.42 -13.32
N ASN A 424 -17.80 17.27 -13.69
CA ASN A 424 -16.82 18.34 -13.60
C ASN A 424 -17.28 19.56 -14.40
N LEU A 425 -17.21 20.73 -13.77
CA LEU A 425 -17.52 21.98 -14.43
C LEU A 425 -16.39 22.34 -15.37
N ALA A 426 -16.69 22.42 -16.67
CA ALA A 426 -15.85 22.88 -17.77
C ALA A 426 -14.63 22.01 -18.10
N GLY A 427 -14.72 21.33 -19.23
CA GLY A 427 -13.59 20.90 -19.99
C GLY A 427 -12.66 19.96 -19.22
N LEU A 428 -13.02 18.70 -19.12
CA LEU A 428 -11.98 17.69 -19.19
C LEU A 428 -11.20 18.06 -20.45
N GLY A 429 -10.05 18.69 -20.23
CA GLY A 429 -9.11 18.93 -21.32
C GLY A 429 -9.00 17.65 -22.13
N GLU A 430 -8.78 17.79 -23.41
CA GLU A 430 -8.58 16.67 -24.31
C GLU A 430 -7.87 15.56 -23.59
N TRP A 431 -8.39 14.35 -23.69
CA TRP A 431 -7.81 13.16 -23.11
C TRP A 431 -6.32 13.20 -23.40
N VAL A 432 -5.50 13.37 -22.38
CA VAL A 432 -4.06 13.33 -22.56
C VAL A 432 -3.77 11.95 -23.09
N ASP A 433 -3.28 11.87 -24.31
CA ASP A 433 -2.86 10.61 -24.92
C ASP A 433 -1.87 9.95 -23.97
N LEU A 434 -2.09 8.66 -23.69
CA LEU A 434 -1.11 7.89 -22.93
C LEU A 434 0.26 8.04 -23.58
N PRO A 435 1.33 8.21 -22.82
CA PRO A 435 2.69 8.12 -23.34
C PRO A 435 2.84 6.86 -24.20
N ASP A 436 3.71 6.92 -25.21
CA ASP A 436 3.85 5.81 -26.14
C ASP A 436 4.20 4.47 -25.49
N HIS A 437 4.90 4.51 -24.33
CA HIS A 437 5.22 3.34 -23.53
C HIS A 437 4.02 2.77 -22.72
N LEU A 438 2.90 3.49 -22.67
CA LEU A 438 1.65 3.06 -22.06
C LEU A 438 0.52 2.83 -23.09
N LYS A 439 0.79 3.04 -24.40
CA LYS A 439 -0.09 2.71 -25.52
C LYS A 439 0.04 1.25 -25.89
#